data_827dfd200c3fe985267d6501d567032a
#
_entry.id   827dfd200c3fe985267d6501d567032a
#
_cell.length_a   1.000
_cell.length_b   1.000
_cell.length_c   1.000
_cell.angle_alpha   90.00
_cell.angle_beta   90.00
_cell.angle_gamma   90.00
#
_symmetry.space_group_name_H-M   'P 1'
#
loop_
_entity.id
_entity.type
_entity.pdbx_description
1 polymer ?
#
loop_
_entity_poly.entity_id
_entity_poly.type
_entity_poly.pdbx_seq_one_letter_code
_entity_poly.pdbx_strand_id
1 'polypeptide(L)'
;MNNLELAKHPNTSVETLKVLVTDGDWGVRYWVAINLNTPTETLKVLATDWNADVRCVVAKHPNTSVETLKVLATDDDWSVRHWVAKNPNTPVEILKVLAIDNNSSVRYGVAINPNTPIEILKVLATDEHYYVRYCVAKNLNTPVEIHKLIRAYEFIMTLEDT
;
A
#
# COMPACT_ATOMS: atom_id res chain seq x y z
N MET A 1 0.06 -33.77 -2.06
CA MET A 1 -0.24 -32.33 -1.87
C MET A 1 0.03 -31.66 -3.21
N ASN A 2 -0.94 -30.93 -3.76
CA ASN A 2 -0.73 -30.19 -5.00
C ASN A 2 -0.01 -28.86 -4.75
N ASN A 3 0.41 -28.16 -5.82
CA ASN A 3 1.18 -26.91 -5.69
C ASN A 3 0.43 -25.83 -4.90
N LEU A 4 -0.89 -25.74 -5.06
CA LEU A 4 -1.72 -24.78 -4.34
C LEU A 4 -1.76 -25.07 -2.83
N GLU A 5 -1.90 -26.32 -2.44
CA GLU A 5 -1.87 -26.73 -1.03
C GLU A 5 -0.50 -26.52 -0.41
N LEU A 6 0.57 -26.79 -1.17
CA LEU A 6 1.93 -26.47 -0.75
C LEU A 6 2.11 -24.97 -0.53
N ALA A 7 1.71 -24.14 -1.49
CA ALA A 7 1.84 -22.68 -1.37
C ALA A 7 1.08 -22.12 -0.15
N LYS A 8 -0.09 -22.66 0.17
CA LYS A 8 -0.93 -22.27 1.31
C LYS A 8 -0.38 -22.70 2.67
N HIS A 9 0.43 -23.74 2.70
CA HIS A 9 0.86 -24.30 3.98
C HIS A 9 1.85 -23.36 4.70
N PRO A 10 1.60 -22.98 5.96
CA PRO A 10 2.42 -21.97 6.66
C PRO A 10 3.87 -22.39 6.88
N ASN A 11 4.15 -23.70 6.91
CA ASN A 11 5.48 -24.25 7.11
C ASN A 11 6.17 -24.67 5.79
N THR A 12 5.69 -24.18 4.64
CA THR A 12 6.35 -24.48 3.36
C THR A 12 7.77 -23.93 3.36
N SER A 13 8.69 -24.78 2.93
CA SER A 13 10.12 -24.40 2.92
C SER A 13 10.39 -23.29 1.91
N VAL A 14 11.43 -22.51 2.19
CA VAL A 14 11.89 -21.44 1.28
C VAL A 14 12.22 -21.99 -0.10
N GLU A 15 12.83 -23.18 -0.17
CA GLU A 15 13.18 -23.84 -1.42
C GLU A 15 11.94 -24.18 -2.25
N THR A 16 10.89 -24.69 -1.60
CA THR A 16 9.60 -24.97 -2.26
C THR A 16 8.97 -23.69 -2.77
N LEU A 17 8.93 -22.62 -1.97
CA LEU A 17 8.39 -21.32 -2.37
C LEU A 17 9.14 -20.73 -3.58
N LYS A 18 10.46 -20.87 -3.63
CA LYS A 18 11.28 -20.46 -4.80
C LYS A 18 10.95 -21.25 -6.07
N VAL A 19 10.53 -22.50 -5.94
CA VAL A 19 10.09 -23.28 -7.11
C VAL A 19 8.71 -22.85 -7.56
N LEU A 20 7.78 -22.64 -6.62
CA LEU A 20 6.38 -22.29 -6.90
C LEU A 20 6.19 -20.84 -7.41
N VAL A 21 7.20 -19.98 -7.28
CA VAL A 21 7.13 -18.57 -7.73
C VAL A 21 6.86 -18.42 -9.22
N THR A 22 7.19 -19.41 -10.04
CA THR A 22 6.99 -19.42 -11.50
C THR A 22 5.87 -20.36 -11.94
N ASP A 23 5.02 -20.82 -11.02
CA ASP A 23 3.89 -21.69 -11.35
C ASP A 23 2.95 -21.02 -12.37
N GLY A 24 2.45 -21.80 -13.34
CA GLY A 24 1.54 -21.29 -14.37
C GLY A 24 0.21 -20.76 -13.82
N ASP A 25 -0.24 -21.31 -12.67
CA ASP A 25 -1.44 -20.84 -11.99
C ASP A 25 -1.12 -19.60 -11.11
N TRP A 26 -1.74 -18.47 -11.43
CA TRP A 26 -1.59 -17.25 -10.63
C TRP A 26 -2.07 -17.44 -9.18
N GLY A 27 -3.02 -18.33 -8.93
CA GLY A 27 -3.48 -18.66 -7.58
C GLY A 27 -2.38 -19.29 -6.73
N VAL A 28 -1.52 -20.13 -7.32
CA VAL A 28 -0.33 -20.66 -6.64
C VAL A 28 0.64 -19.52 -6.31
N ARG A 29 0.97 -18.67 -7.29
CA ARG A 29 1.87 -17.53 -7.09
C ARG A 29 1.33 -16.52 -6.05
N TYR A 30 0.01 -16.29 -6.05
CA TYR A 30 -0.68 -15.47 -5.04
C TYR A 30 -0.45 -16.01 -3.63
N TRP A 31 -0.61 -17.32 -3.42
CA TRP A 31 -0.36 -17.94 -2.11
C TRP A 31 1.12 -18.00 -1.76
N VAL A 32 2.01 -18.10 -2.72
CA VAL A 32 3.44 -17.88 -2.49
C VAL A 32 3.69 -16.46 -1.97
N ALA A 33 3.05 -15.44 -2.58
CA ALA A 33 3.17 -14.05 -2.13
C ALA A 33 2.58 -13.82 -0.72
N ILE A 34 1.54 -14.55 -0.31
CA ILE A 34 0.95 -14.48 1.06
C ILE A 34 1.83 -15.13 2.12
N ASN A 35 2.59 -16.16 1.75
CA ASN A 35 3.29 -16.98 2.71
C ASN A 35 4.39 -16.17 3.42
N LEU A 36 4.31 -16.05 4.75
CA LEU A 36 5.26 -15.25 5.55
C LEU A 36 6.71 -15.77 5.50
N ASN A 37 6.90 -17.03 5.07
CA ASN A 37 8.25 -17.58 4.84
C ASN A 37 8.83 -17.18 3.48
N THR A 38 8.07 -16.45 2.65
CA THR A 38 8.54 -16.05 1.33
C THR A 38 9.67 -15.03 1.46
N PRO A 39 10.87 -15.36 0.93
CA PRO A 39 12.01 -14.47 1.06
C PRO A 39 11.87 -13.24 0.14
N THR A 40 12.56 -12.18 0.52
CA THR A 40 12.60 -10.91 -0.19
C THR A 40 12.89 -11.05 -1.69
N GLU A 41 13.82 -11.90 -2.07
CA GLU A 41 14.16 -12.14 -3.47
C GLU A 41 13.01 -12.78 -4.27
N THR A 42 12.23 -13.67 -3.63
CA THR A 42 11.04 -14.26 -4.25
C THR A 42 9.93 -13.23 -4.39
N LEU A 43 9.72 -12.36 -3.39
CA LEU A 43 8.78 -11.24 -3.47
C LEU A 43 9.17 -10.27 -4.59
N LYS A 44 10.46 -10.01 -4.80
CA LYS A 44 10.96 -9.19 -5.90
C LYS A 44 10.57 -9.75 -7.27
N VAL A 45 10.61 -11.07 -7.45
CA VAL A 45 10.14 -11.71 -8.69
C VAL A 45 8.63 -11.50 -8.86
N LEU A 46 7.84 -11.74 -7.81
CA LEU A 46 6.38 -11.59 -7.83
C LEU A 46 5.91 -10.12 -7.96
N ALA A 47 6.76 -9.16 -7.68
CA ALA A 47 6.46 -7.74 -7.88
C ALA A 47 6.27 -7.36 -9.36
N THR A 48 6.68 -8.21 -10.29
CA THR A 48 6.47 -8.03 -11.73
C THR A 48 5.48 -9.04 -12.32
N ASP A 49 4.69 -9.69 -11.47
CA ASP A 49 3.66 -10.64 -11.90
C ASP A 49 2.62 -9.93 -12.78
N TRP A 50 2.18 -10.61 -13.85
CA TRP A 50 1.14 -10.07 -14.73
C TRP A 50 -0.21 -9.88 -14.04
N ASN A 51 -0.49 -10.63 -12.95
CA ASN A 51 -1.71 -10.50 -12.15
C ASN A 51 -1.55 -9.44 -11.06
N ALA A 52 -2.42 -8.44 -11.08
CA ALA A 52 -2.38 -7.33 -10.12
C ALA A 52 -2.63 -7.79 -8.67
N ASP A 53 -3.44 -8.83 -8.43
CA ASP A 53 -3.69 -9.35 -7.08
C ASP A 53 -2.41 -9.93 -6.47
N VAL A 54 -1.58 -10.59 -7.27
CA VAL A 54 -0.26 -11.07 -6.83
C VAL A 54 0.61 -9.88 -6.44
N ARG A 55 0.70 -8.84 -7.28
CA ARG A 55 1.47 -7.63 -6.98
C ARG A 55 0.94 -6.88 -5.75
N CYS A 56 -0.39 -6.83 -5.56
CA CYS A 56 -1.02 -6.26 -4.35
C CYS A 56 -0.57 -6.97 -3.08
N VAL A 57 -0.53 -8.29 -3.10
CA VAL A 57 -0.07 -9.08 -1.94
C VAL A 57 1.40 -8.83 -1.67
N VAL A 58 2.24 -8.75 -2.71
CA VAL A 58 3.64 -8.35 -2.56
C VAL A 58 3.75 -6.97 -1.92
N ALA A 59 2.99 -5.98 -2.40
CA ALA A 59 3.00 -4.62 -1.82
C ALA A 59 2.62 -4.61 -0.33
N LYS A 60 1.73 -5.49 0.09
CA LYS A 60 1.25 -5.63 1.48
C LYS A 60 2.23 -6.42 2.37
N HIS A 61 3.07 -7.26 1.78
CA HIS A 61 3.86 -8.23 2.54
C HIS A 61 4.91 -7.55 3.44
N PRO A 62 5.07 -7.96 4.72
CA PRO A 62 5.99 -7.30 5.66
C PRO A 62 7.47 -7.42 5.27
N ASN A 63 7.85 -8.47 4.52
CA ASN A 63 9.22 -8.68 4.08
C ASN A 63 9.54 -8.02 2.72
N THR A 64 8.62 -7.22 2.18
CA THR A 64 8.88 -6.51 0.91
C THR A 64 9.93 -5.43 1.12
N SER A 65 10.99 -5.48 0.31
CA SER A 65 12.09 -4.52 0.41
C SER A 65 11.68 -3.13 -0.05
N VAL A 66 12.40 -2.13 0.41
CA VAL A 66 12.23 -0.72 -0.02
C VAL A 66 12.38 -0.59 -1.53
N GLU A 67 13.32 -1.31 -2.14
CA GLU A 67 13.54 -1.32 -3.59
C GLU A 67 12.31 -1.88 -4.34
N THR A 68 11.73 -2.94 -3.82
CA THR A 68 10.50 -3.53 -4.40
C THR A 68 9.31 -2.58 -4.22
N LEU A 69 9.16 -1.94 -3.05
CA LEU A 69 8.12 -0.92 -2.84
C LEU A 69 8.27 0.28 -3.78
N LYS A 70 9.52 0.70 -4.11
CA LYS A 70 9.76 1.75 -5.12
C LYS A 70 9.23 1.37 -6.50
N VAL A 71 9.44 0.13 -6.92
CA VAL A 71 8.91 -0.36 -8.21
C VAL A 71 7.37 -0.37 -8.19
N LEU A 72 6.77 -0.95 -7.16
CA LEU A 72 5.31 -1.07 -7.03
C LEU A 72 4.61 0.29 -6.80
N ALA A 73 5.31 1.30 -6.34
CA ALA A 73 4.77 2.66 -6.19
C ALA A 73 4.40 3.34 -7.51
N THR A 74 4.91 2.83 -8.63
CA THR A 74 4.60 3.31 -9.98
C THR A 74 3.80 2.31 -10.80
N ASP A 75 3.18 1.32 -10.16
CA ASP A 75 2.34 0.32 -10.81
C ASP A 75 1.14 0.97 -11.50
N ASP A 76 0.75 0.46 -12.66
CA ASP A 76 -0.41 0.96 -13.40
C ASP A 76 -1.71 0.77 -12.62
N ASP A 77 -1.81 -0.31 -11.82
CA ASP A 77 -2.97 -0.59 -11.00
C ASP A 77 -2.93 0.22 -9.69
N TRP A 78 -3.94 1.04 -9.48
CA TRP A 78 -4.08 1.86 -8.27
C TRP A 78 -4.16 1.02 -6.99
N SER A 79 -4.68 -0.20 -7.05
CA SER A 79 -4.79 -1.08 -5.88
C SER A 79 -3.42 -1.52 -5.38
N VAL A 80 -2.47 -1.75 -6.30
CA VAL A 80 -1.07 -2.03 -5.94
C VAL A 80 -0.44 -0.82 -5.27
N ARG A 81 -0.57 0.39 -5.86
CA ARG A 81 -0.06 1.63 -5.27
C ARG A 81 -0.70 1.92 -3.91
N HIS A 82 -2.00 1.61 -3.74
CA HIS A 82 -2.69 1.72 -2.45
C HIS A 82 -2.04 0.85 -1.37
N TRP A 83 -1.71 -0.40 -1.68
CA TRP A 83 -1.06 -1.28 -0.72
C TRP A 83 0.38 -0.86 -0.43
N VAL A 84 1.10 -0.31 -1.40
CA VAL A 84 2.38 0.36 -1.14
C VAL A 84 2.20 1.52 -0.16
N ALA A 85 1.21 2.40 -0.39
CA ALA A 85 0.93 3.52 0.50
C ALA A 85 0.65 3.09 1.95
N LYS A 86 -0.04 1.95 2.14
CA LYS A 86 -0.37 1.40 3.46
C LYS A 86 0.77 0.63 4.12
N ASN A 87 1.76 0.19 3.36
CA ASN A 87 2.83 -0.63 3.93
C ASN A 87 3.66 0.20 4.92
N PRO A 88 3.84 -0.23 6.19
CA PRO A 88 4.61 0.53 7.18
C PRO A 88 6.09 0.66 6.82
N ASN A 89 6.61 -0.20 5.93
CA ASN A 89 7.99 -0.11 5.46
C ASN A 89 8.17 0.89 4.30
N THR A 90 7.10 1.55 3.86
CA THR A 90 7.17 2.52 2.75
C THR A 90 7.93 3.77 3.19
N PRO A 91 9.04 4.12 2.51
CA PRO A 91 9.81 5.31 2.81
C PRO A 91 9.02 6.59 2.60
N VAL A 92 9.37 7.62 3.36
CA VAL A 92 8.75 8.96 3.29
C VAL A 92 8.77 9.53 1.87
N GLU A 93 9.83 9.31 1.09
CA GLU A 93 9.93 9.81 -0.28
C GLU A 93 8.88 9.17 -1.21
N ILE A 94 8.53 7.91 -0.99
CA ILE A 94 7.45 7.24 -1.72
C ILE A 94 6.09 7.78 -1.24
N LEU A 95 5.90 7.96 0.07
CA LEU A 95 4.66 8.52 0.62
C LEU A 95 4.40 9.93 0.07
N LYS A 96 5.43 10.76 -0.14
CA LYS A 96 5.30 12.08 -0.79
C LYS A 96 4.74 11.98 -2.21
N VAL A 97 5.23 11.03 -2.99
CA VAL A 97 4.74 10.81 -4.37
C VAL A 97 3.30 10.32 -4.36
N LEU A 98 2.99 9.34 -3.53
CA LEU A 98 1.65 8.75 -3.44
C LEU A 98 0.60 9.67 -2.79
N ALA A 99 1.03 10.69 -2.05
CA ALA A 99 0.13 11.70 -1.47
C ALA A 99 -0.55 12.59 -2.51
N ILE A 100 -0.04 12.64 -3.73
CA ILE A 100 -0.61 13.39 -4.86
C ILE A 100 -1.08 12.46 -5.99
N ASP A 101 -1.29 11.17 -5.70
CA ASP A 101 -1.81 10.20 -6.67
C ASP A 101 -3.21 10.60 -7.15
N ASN A 102 -3.50 10.38 -8.43
CA ASN A 102 -4.80 10.69 -9.00
C ASN A 102 -5.95 9.90 -8.34
N ASN A 103 -5.66 8.72 -7.79
CA ASN A 103 -6.66 7.89 -7.14
C ASN A 103 -6.75 8.19 -5.64
N SER A 104 -7.93 8.59 -5.18
CA SER A 104 -8.19 8.92 -3.77
C SER A 104 -7.94 7.76 -2.81
N SER A 105 -8.09 6.50 -3.26
CA SER A 105 -7.78 5.33 -2.43
C SER A 105 -6.28 5.20 -2.17
N VAL A 106 -5.44 5.63 -3.09
CA VAL A 106 -3.97 5.68 -2.86
C VAL A 106 -3.64 6.76 -1.84
N ARG A 107 -4.20 7.99 -2.01
CA ARG A 107 -4.02 9.09 -1.05
C ARG A 107 -4.57 8.74 0.33
N TYR A 108 -5.71 8.03 0.39
CA TYR A 108 -6.21 7.41 1.62
C TYR A 108 -5.19 6.47 2.26
N GLY A 109 -4.55 5.61 1.49
CA GLY A 109 -3.49 4.72 1.97
C GLY A 109 -2.36 5.49 2.66
N VAL A 110 -1.94 6.62 2.06
CA VAL A 110 -0.95 7.52 2.68
C VAL A 110 -1.50 8.13 3.98
N ALA A 111 -2.75 8.62 3.98
CA ALA A 111 -3.33 9.26 5.15
C ALA A 111 -3.38 8.34 6.39
N ILE A 112 -3.60 7.04 6.21
CA ILE A 112 -3.65 6.07 7.31
C ILE A 112 -2.30 5.43 7.66
N ASN A 113 -1.25 5.67 6.86
CA ASN A 113 0.06 5.08 7.14
C ASN A 113 0.64 5.69 8.43
N PRO A 114 1.08 4.86 9.40
CA PRO A 114 1.58 5.34 10.69
C PRO A 114 2.89 6.13 10.56
N ASN A 115 3.61 5.99 9.47
CA ASN A 115 4.87 6.67 9.21
C ASN A 115 4.72 7.92 8.33
N THR A 116 3.49 8.35 8.05
CA THR A 116 3.23 9.57 7.29
C THR A 116 3.63 10.81 8.10
N PRO A 117 4.59 11.61 7.60
CA PRO A 117 5.03 12.82 8.30
C PRO A 117 3.95 13.92 8.32
N ILE A 118 4.09 14.84 9.26
CA ILE A 118 3.17 15.98 9.47
C ILE A 118 3.02 16.82 8.19
N GLU A 119 4.09 17.03 7.44
CA GLU A 119 4.07 17.82 6.20
C GLU A 119 3.17 17.19 5.13
N ILE A 120 3.17 15.85 5.03
CA ILE A 120 2.28 15.12 4.12
C ILE A 120 0.83 15.15 4.63
N LEU A 121 0.63 14.93 5.93
CA LEU A 121 -0.71 15.04 6.55
C LEU A 121 -1.30 16.43 6.35
N LYS A 122 -0.47 17.49 6.39
CA LYS A 122 -0.91 18.86 6.13
C LYS A 122 -1.39 19.06 4.69
N VAL A 123 -0.73 18.46 3.70
CA VAL A 123 -1.18 18.46 2.31
C VAL A 123 -2.52 17.74 2.18
N LEU A 124 -2.64 16.53 2.73
CA LEU A 124 -3.84 15.72 2.65
C LEU A 124 -5.02 16.26 3.50
N ALA A 125 -4.77 17.21 4.41
CA ALA A 125 -5.80 17.84 5.22
C ALA A 125 -6.81 18.67 4.42
N THR A 126 -6.43 19.09 3.21
CA THR A 126 -7.25 19.81 2.25
C THR A 126 -7.56 19.01 0.98
N ASP A 127 -7.46 17.67 1.07
CA ASP A 127 -7.79 16.78 -0.03
C ASP A 127 -9.25 16.98 -0.48
N GLU A 128 -9.49 16.94 -1.78
CA GLU A 128 -10.84 17.02 -2.35
C GLU A 128 -11.78 15.92 -1.81
N HIS A 129 -11.22 14.74 -1.53
CA HIS A 129 -11.99 13.58 -1.12
C HIS A 129 -12.18 13.54 0.41
N TYR A 130 -13.43 13.57 0.87
CA TYR A 130 -13.79 13.57 2.29
C TYR A 130 -13.10 12.46 3.11
N TYR A 131 -13.08 11.22 2.61
CA TYR A 131 -12.46 10.10 3.34
C TYR A 131 -10.96 10.27 3.56
N VAL A 132 -10.25 10.93 2.67
CA VAL A 132 -8.83 11.22 2.86
C VAL A 132 -8.67 12.19 4.03
N ARG A 133 -9.42 13.30 4.04
CA ARG A 133 -9.40 14.26 5.16
C ARG A 133 -9.78 13.63 6.49
N TYR A 134 -10.84 12.79 6.49
CA TYR A 134 -11.24 12.04 7.69
C TYR A 134 -10.12 11.17 8.23
N CYS A 135 -9.38 10.47 7.38
CA CYS A 135 -8.26 9.63 7.80
C CYS A 135 -7.06 10.44 8.29
N VAL A 136 -6.79 11.59 7.69
CA VAL A 136 -5.82 12.53 8.25
C VAL A 136 -6.22 12.90 9.68
N ALA A 137 -7.48 13.24 9.93
CA ALA A 137 -7.96 13.57 11.28
C ALA A 137 -7.83 12.40 12.27
N LYS A 138 -7.79 11.15 11.81
CA LYS A 138 -7.64 9.94 12.64
C LYS A 138 -6.20 9.45 12.79
N ASN A 139 -5.29 9.96 11.97
CA ASN A 139 -3.89 9.56 12.05
C ASN A 139 -3.26 10.08 13.36
N LEU A 140 -2.56 9.20 14.08
CA LEU A 140 -1.97 9.50 15.38
C LEU A 140 -0.88 10.58 15.32
N ASN A 141 -0.30 10.81 14.17
CA ASN A 141 0.71 11.85 13.94
C ASN A 141 0.10 13.24 13.62
N THR A 142 -1.25 13.34 13.57
CA THR A 142 -1.92 14.59 13.19
C THR A 142 -2.02 15.55 14.38
N PRO A 143 -1.34 16.70 14.35
CA PRO A 143 -1.42 17.69 15.40
C PRO A 143 -2.72 18.51 15.35
N VAL A 144 -3.03 19.20 16.47
CA VAL A 144 -4.26 19.99 16.64
C VAL A 144 -4.44 21.06 15.55
N GLU A 145 -3.37 21.64 15.07
CA GLU A 145 -3.37 22.66 14.02
C GLU A 145 -3.95 22.14 12.70
N ILE A 146 -3.63 20.88 12.35
CA ILE A 146 -4.18 20.23 11.16
C ILE A 146 -5.66 19.92 11.33
N HIS A 147 -6.14 19.55 12.51
CA HIS A 147 -7.57 19.41 12.78
C HIS A 147 -8.34 20.73 12.56
N LYS A 148 -7.75 21.88 12.93
CA LYS A 148 -8.32 23.20 12.65
C LYS A 148 -8.37 23.49 11.16
N LEU A 149 -7.30 23.12 10.43
CA LEU A 149 -7.24 23.29 8.97
C LEU A 149 -8.33 22.49 8.26
N ILE A 150 -8.52 21.21 8.63
CA ILE A 150 -9.58 20.36 8.07
C ILE A 150 -10.97 20.99 8.28
N ARG A 151 -11.27 21.44 9.49
CA ARG A 151 -12.55 22.09 9.80
C ARG A 151 -12.77 23.37 9.00
N ALA A 152 -11.73 24.19 8.85
CA ALA A 152 -11.79 25.42 8.06
C ALA A 152 -12.06 25.11 6.57
N TYR A 153 -11.40 24.10 6.02
CA TYR A 153 -11.61 23.66 4.65
C TYR A 153 -13.04 23.13 4.43
N GLU A 154 -13.54 22.28 5.33
CA GLU A 154 -14.90 21.74 5.25
C GLU A 154 -15.96 22.86 5.33
N PHE A 155 -15.75 23.87 6.16
CA PHE A 155 -16.63 25.03 6.24
C PHE A 155 -16.67 25.82 4.92
N ILE A 156 -15.51 26.08 4.29
CA ILE A 156 -15.43 26.76 2.99
C ILE A 156 -16.19 25.98 1.92
N MET A 157 -15.99 24.67 1.84
CA MET A 157 -16.66 23.82 0.84
C MET A 157 -18.19 23.84 0.99
N THR A 158 -18.72 23.96 2.23
CA THR A 158 -20.17 24.08 2.44
C THR A 158 -20.74 25.41 1.96
N LEU A 159 -19.92 26.46 1.84
CA LEU A 159 -20.34 27.77 1.32
C LEU A 159 -20.38 27.84 -0.21
N GLU A 160 -19.55 27.03 -0.88
CA GLU A 160 -19.50 26.98 -2.35
C GLU A 160 -20.66 26.17 -2.95
N ASP A 161 -21.27 25.27 -2.16
CA ASP A 161 -22.41 24.44 -2.57
C ASP A 161 -23.78 25.15 -2.37
N THR A 162 -23.81 26.42 -1.89
CA THR A 162 -25.02 27.25 -1.66
C THR A 162 -25.13 28.40 -2.63
#